data_64b7d9a1cfe122f06292f6c90780fc7e
#
_entry.id   64b7d9a1cfe122f06292f6c90780fc7e
#
_cell.length_a   1.000
_cell.length_b   1.000
_cell.length_c   1.000
_cell.angle_alpha   90.00
_cell.angle_beta   90.00
_cell.angle_gamma   90.00
#
_symmetry.space_group_name_H-M   'P 1'
#
loop_
_entity.id
_entity.type
_entity.pdbx_description
1 polymer ?
#
loop_
_entity_poly.entity_id
_entity_poly.type
_entity_poly.pdbx_seq_one_letter_code
_entity_poly.pdbx_strand_id
1 'polypeptide(L)' 'MTAPAEEALRILELEPVDFCCGEVLAEPQVWVLAEDRTGKRLSRRIPAARAAELGLVPGGFCRRSDLHI' A
#
# COMPACT_ATOMS: atom_id res chain seq x y z
N MET A 1 1.23 -29.95 -5.50
CA MET A 1 1.65 -28.59 -5.78
C MET A 1 0.98 -27.63 -4.81
N THR A 2 1.76 -26.80 -4.17
CA THR A 2 1.20 -25.82 -3.27
C THR A 2 0.55 -24.69 -4.05
N ALA A 3 -0.51 -24.14 -3.49
CA ALA A 3 -1.09 -22.94 -4.05
C ALA A 3 0.01 -21.85 -4.04
N PRO A 4 0.06 -21.03 -5.05
CA PRO A 4 1.04 -19.95 -5.05
C PRO A 4 0.78 -19.05 -3.85
N ALA A 5 1.84 -18.68 -3.17
CA ALA A 5 1.74 -17.70 -2.12
C ALA A 5 1.23 -16.40 -2.74
N GLU A 6 0.64 -15.55 -1.92
CA GLU A 6 0.24 -14.24 -2.39
C GLU A 6 1.46 -13.56 -3.02
N GLU A 7 1.23 -12.96 -4.15
CA GLU A 7 2.28 -12.27 -4.87
C GLU A 7 2.81 -11.10 -4.04
N ALA A 8 4.11 -11.03 -3.89
CA ALA A 8 4.74 -9.91 -3.21
C ALA A 8 4.71 -8.69 -4.13
N LEU A 9 4.23 -7.59 -3.61
CA LEU A 9 4.21 -6.32 -4.32
C LEU A 9 5.38 -5.48 -3.82
N ARG A 10 6.13 -4.92 -4.74
CA ARG A 10 7.22 -4.04 -4.37
C ARG A 10 6.67 -2.63 -4.17
N ILE A 11 6.97 -2.06 -3.03
CA ILE A 11 6.53 -0.70 -2.72
C ILE A 11 7.46 0.29 -3.39
N LEU A 12 6.90 1.12 -4.26
CA LEU A 12 7.68 2.13 -4.97
C LEU A 12 7.66 3.45 -4.24
N GLU A 13 6.50 3.81 -3.69
CA GLU A 13 6.33 5.12 -3.09
C GLU A 13 5.20 5.10 -2.07
N LEU A 14 5.34 5.92 -1.04
CA LEU A 14 4.31 6.13 -0.02
C LEU A 14 4.07 7.63 0.07
N GLU A 15 2.81 8.04 -0.01
CA GLU A 15 2.46 9.45 0.06
C GLU A 15 1.37 9.65 1.10
N PRO A 16 1.66 10.42 2.16
CA PRO A 16 0.65 10.69 3.19
C PRO A 16 -0.46 11.58 2.65
N VAL A 17 -1.69 11.30 3.08
CA VAL A 17 -2.86 12.07 2.69
C VAL A 17 -3.60 12.47 3.95
N ASP A 18 -3.51 13.75 4.32
CA ASP A 18 -4.17 14.29 5.49
C ASP A 18 -5.44 15.04 5.15
N PHE A 19 -5.63 15.36 3.87
CA PHE A 19 -6.76 16.12 3.39
C PHE A 19 -7.44 15.41 2.23
N CYS A 20 -8.75 15.60 2.17
CA CYS A 20 -9.53 15.14 1.02
C CYS A 20 -10.56 16.22 0.72
N CYS A 21 -10.54 16.75 -0.50
CA CYS A 21 -11.47 17.79 -0.93
C CYS A 21 -11.47 19.02 0.00
N GLY A 22 -10.31 19.38 0.54
CA GLY A 22 -10.17 20.54 1.41
C GLY A 22 -10.52 20.29 2.87
N GLU A 23 -10.90 19.08 3.22
CA GLU A 23 -11.23 18.73 4.59
C GLU A 23 -10.14 17.84 5.19
N VAL A 24 -9.87 18.04 6.48
CA VAL A 24 -8.93 17.18 7.20
C VAL A 24 -9.62 15.83 7.41
N LEU A 25 -8.91 14.77 7.06
CA LEU A 25 -9.43 13.41 7.25
C LEU A 25 -9.44 13.08 8.74
N ALA A 26 -10.50 12.37 9.19
CA ALA A 26 -10.61 11.90 10.56
C ALA A 26 -9.43 10.98 10.92
N GLU A 27 -9.00 10.16 9.96
CA GLU A 27 -7.82 9.31 10.10
C GLU A 27 -6.87 9.63 8.96
N PRO A 28 -5.57 9.83 9.27
CA PRO A 28 -4.57 9.99 8.22
C PRO A 28 -4.53 8.75 7.34
N GLN A 29 -4.34 8.95 6.07
CA GLN A 29 -4.26 7.87 5.08
C GLN A 29 -2.94 7.96 4.35
N VAL A 30 -2.57 6.86 3.71
CA VAL A 30 -1.35 6.81 2.89
C VAL A 30 -1.69 6.18 1.56
N TRP A 31 -1.26 6.84 0.48
CA TRP A 31 -1.30 6.24 -0.83
C TRP A 31 -0.06 5.35 -0.97
N VAL A 32 -0.29 4.10 -1.30
CA VAL A 32 0.79 3.14 -1.52
C VAL A 32 0.85 2.87 -3.02
N LEU A 33 1.97 3.23 -3.63
CA LEU A 33 2.22 2.89 -5.02
C LEU A 33 3.08 1.63 -5.03
N ALA A 34 2.60 0.59 -5.65
CA ALA A 34 3.30 -0.69 -5.68
C ALA A 34 3.35 -1.24 -7.10
N GLU A 35 4.24 -2.18 -7.30
CA GLU A 35 4.44 -2.82 -8.59
C GLU A 35 4.44 -4.33 -8.38
N ASP A 36 3.71 -5.06 -9.22
CA ASP A 36 3.70 -6.50 -9.14
C ASP A 36 4.89 -7.09 -9.91
N ARG A 37 5.02 -8.42 -9.86
CA ARG A 37 6.15 -9.08 -10.49
C ARG A 37 6.15 -8.97 -12.02
N THR A 38 5.02 -8.59 -12.60
CA THR A 38 4.93 -8.40 -14.05
C THR A 38 5.27 -6.98 -14.46
N GLY A 39 5.53 -6.10 -13.50
CA GLY A 39 5.83 -4.70 -13.75
C GLY A 39 4.59 -3.81 -13.78
N LYS A 40 3.43 -4.38 -13.52
CA LYS A 40 2.20 -3.60 -13.48
C LYS A 40 2.13 -2.81 -12.18
N ARG A 41 1.89 -1.52 -12.30
CA ARG A 41 1.77 -0.64 -11.13
C ARG A 41 0.33 -0.52 -10.69
N LEU A 42 0.17 -0.39 -9.38
CA LEU A 42 -1.14 -0.19 -8.80
C LEU A 42 -0.99 0.71 -7.57
N SER A 43 -2.06 1.36 -7.19
CA SER A 43 -2.04 2.20 -6.01
C SER A 43 -3.29 1.95 -5.18
N ARG A 44 -3.12 2.06 -3.86
CA ARG A 44 -4.22 1.90 -2.91
C ARG A 44 -4.04 2.87 -1.77
N ARG A 45 -5.13 3.35 -1.25
CA ARG A 45 -5.13 4.22 -0.07
C ARG A 45 -5.51 3.37 1.14
N ILE A 46 -4.66 3.39 2.15
CA ILE A 46 -4.89 2.65 3.38
C ILE A 46 -4.67 3.57 4.58
N PRO A 47 -5.24 3.25 5.76
CA PRO A 47 -4.98 4.04 6.94
C PRO A 47 -3.48 4.08 7.26
N ALA A 48 -2.98 5.24 7.67
CA ALA A 48 -1.57 5.39 8.02
C ALA A 48 -1.18 4.44 9.17
N ALA A 49 -2.08 4.22 10.12
CA ALA A 49 -1.84 3.27 11.21
C ALA A 49 -1.61 1.86 10.67
N ARG A 50 -2.38 1.47 9.65
CA ARG A 50 -2.21 0.15 9.03
C ARG A 50 -0.87 0.05 8.31
N ALA A 51 -0.48 1.11 7.62
CA ALA A 51 0.81 1.14 6.94
C ALA A 51 1.95 0.99 7.94
N ALA A 52 1.84 1.65 9.09
CA ALA A 52 2.84 1.54 10.15
C ALA A 52 2.88 0.12 10.74
N GLU A 53 1.72 -0.49 10.96
CA GLU A 53 1.64 -1.88 11.43
C GLU A 53 2.33 -2.85 10.49
N LEU A 54 2.13 -2.65 9.19
CA LEU A 54 2.71 -3.50 8.17
C LEU A 54 4.18 -3.18 7.91
N GLY A 55 4.69 -2.08 8.45
CA GLY A 55 6.07 -1.66 8.25
C GLY A 55 6.38 -1.33 6.81
N LEU A 56 5.41 -0.74 6.09
CA LEU A 56 5.58 -0.40 4.68
C LEU A 56 6.60 0.72 4.52
N VAL A 57 7.55 0.51 3.63
CA VAL A 57 8.58 1.50 3.31
C VAL A 57 8.89 1.41 1.82
N PRO A 58 9.31 2.52 1.19
CA PRO A 58 9.74 2.49 -0.22
C PRO A 58 10.87 1.48 -0.40
N GLY A 59 10.77 0.65 -1.41
CA GLY A 59 11.73 -0.41 -1.67
C GLY A 59 11.44 -1.70 -0.92
N GLY A 60 10.46 -1.68 -0.01
CA GLY A 60 10.03 -2.88 0.69
C GLY A 60 8.99 -3.67 -0.11
N PHE A 61 8.39 -4.65 0.54
CA PHE A 61 7.39 -5.51 -0.07
C PHE A 61 6.15 -5.62 0.80
N CYS A 62 5.02 -5.88 0.17
CA CYS A 62 3.79 -6.19 0.87
C CYS A 62 3.02 -7.24 0.08
N ARG A 63 1.91 -7.71 0.64
CA ARG A 63 1.04 -8.67 -0.03
C ARG A 63 -0.18 -7.94 -0.60
N ARG A 64 -0.84 -8.56 -1.57
CA ARG A 64 -2.06 -8.00 -2.12
C ARG A 64 -3.12 -7.79 -1.04
N SER A 65 -3.24 -8.76 -0.12
CA SER A 65 -4.20 -8.64 0.97
C SER A 65 -3.92 -7.47 1.89
N ASP A 66 -2.66 -7.06 2.00
CA ASP A 66 -2.28 -5.91 2.82
C ASP A 66 -2.86 -4.60 2.25
N LEU A 67 -3.10 -4.59 0.95
CA LEU A 67 -3.66 -3.43 0.26
C LEU A 67 -5.13 -3.65 -0.13
N HIS A 68 -5.74 -4.72 0.35
CA HIS A 68 -7.13 -5.07 0.05
C HIS A 68 -7.41 -5.24 -1.45
N ILE A 69 -6.48 -5.89 -2.13
CA ILE A 69 -6.62 -6.16 -3.57
C ILE A 69 -7.04 -7.61 -3.82
#